data_0c8cb7da75d9aec04affc28e8b30b745
#
_entry.id   0c8cb7da75d9aec04affc28e8b30b745
#
_cell.length_a   1.000
_cell.length_b   1.000
_cell.length_c   1.000
_cell.angle_alpha   90.00
_cell.angle_beta   90.00
_cell.angle_gamma   90.00
#
_symmetry.space_group_name_H-M   'P 1'
#
loop_
_entity.id
_entity.type
_entity.pdbx_description
1 polymer ?
#
loop_
_entity_poly.entity_id
_entity_poly.type
_entity_poly.pdbx_seq_one_letter_code
_entity_poly.pdbx_strand_id
1 'polypeptide(L)'
;MMYLVLPAYNEEKDLGQLLERVCAAMDDAKINYQVLLVNDGSVDNTLPLAQQMADSIPMQLIDHGFNRGLGQALLSGLRRAHFMADDSDVVVTMDADNTHDPALIGAMMEQIHAGYDLVIASRYAKGGKEVGLSWDRSLFSGAASFLLRLFFPIRGVKDYTCGYRAYRGELLRRAFAAYGDGLVQERGFTCMA
;
A
#
# COMPACT_ATOMS: atom_id res chain seq x y z
N MET A 1 -13.86 3.97 8.46
CA MET A 1 -13.61 4.04 7.00
C MET A 1 -12.22 3.46 6.70
N MET A 2 -12.03 2.83 5.52
CA MET A 2 -10.71 2.37 5.08
C MET A 2 -10.35 3.06 3.75
N TYR A 3 -9.12 3.56 3.63
CA TYR A 3 -8.58 4.14 2.40
C TYR A 3 -7.48 3.23 1.87
N LEU A 4 -7.63 2.73 0.64
CA LEU A 4 -6.66 1.88 -0.03
C LEU A 4 -5.85 2.69 -1.02
N VAL A 5 -4.57 2.90 -0.75
CA VAL A 5 -3.62 3.59 -1.63
C VAL A 5 -2.97 2.57 -2.56
N LEU A 6 -3.18 2.72 -3.85
CA LEU A 6 -2.64 1.87 -4.92
C LEU A 6 -1.78 2.70 -5.87
N PRO A 7 -0.45 2.73 -5.74
CA PRO A 7 0.44 3.25 -6.78
C PRO A 7 0.46 2.29 -7.97
N ALA A 8 0.24 2.81 -9.17
CA ALA A 8 0.19 2.02 -10.41
C ALA A 8 1.07 2.65 -11.49
N TYR A 9 1.90 1.84 -12.14
CA TYR A 9 2.69 2.22 -13.30
C TYR A 9 2.82 1.05 -14.28
N ASN A 10 2.12 1.15 -15.41
CA ASN A 10 2.05 0.11 -16.45
C ASN A 10 1.51 -1.23 -15.92
N GLU A 11 0.34 -1.18 -15.28
CA GLU A 11 -0.35 -2.33 -14.66
C GLU A 11 -1.63 -2.74 -15.42
N GLU A 12 -1.70 -2.47 -16.72
CA GLU A 12 -2.90 -2.75 -17.56
C GLU A 12 -3.39 -4.20 -17.47
N LYS A 13 -2.48 -5.15 -17.18
CA LYS A 13 -2.79 -6.59 -17.17
C LYS A 13 -3.39 -7.03 -15.83
N ASP A 14 -2.98 -6.40 -14.74
CA ASP A 14 -3.24 -6.88 -13.38
C ASP A 14 -4.25 -6.01 -12.64
N LEU A 15 -4.31 -4.71 -12.95
CA LEU A 15 -5.13 -3.72 -12.24
C LEU A 15 -6.62 -4.09 -12.21
N GLY A 16 -7.19 -4.53 -13.33
CA GLY A 16 -8.61 -4.87 -13.41
C GLY A 16 -8.98 -6.01 -12.45
N GLN A 17 -8.21 -7.11 -12.51
CA GLN A 17 -8.42 -8.26 -11.65
C GLN A 17 -8.18 -7.92 -10.17
N LEU A 18 -7.17 -7.09 -9.88
CA LEU A 18 -6.90 -6.64 -8.51
C LEU A 18 -8.10 -5.87 -7.96
N LEU A 19 -8.63 -4.90 -8.68
CA LEU A 19 -9.76 -4.08 -8.23
C LEU A 19 -11.02 -4.91 -8.01
N GLU A 20 -11.31 -5.91 -8.86
CA GLU A 20 -12.40 -6.87 -8.65
C GLU A 20 -12.20 -7.67 -7.35
N ARG A 21 -10.98 -8.15 -7.09
CA ARG A 21 -10.66 -8.87 -5.84
C ARG A 21 -10.76 -7.97 -4.62
N VAL A 22 -10.38 -6.69 -4.73
CA VAL A 22 -10.56 -5.71 -3.65
C VAL A 22 -12.03 -5.53 -3.35
N CYS A 23 -12.89 -5.29 -4.36
CA CYS A 23 -14.33 -5.15 -4.16
C CYS A 23 -14.91 -6.38 -3.46
N ALA A 24 -14.63 -7.58 -3.96
CA ALA A 24 -15.14 -8.81 -3.36
C ALA A 24 -14.69 -8.98 -1.90
N ALA A 25 -13.41 -8.71 -1.59
CA ALA A 25 -12.89 -8.83 -0.23
C ALA A 25 -13.50 -7.80 0.73
N MET A 26 -13.76 -6.57 0.26
CA MET A 26 -14.38 -5.52 1.08
C MET A 26 -15.87 -5.79 1.32
N ASP A 27 -16.58 -6.28 0.32
CA ASP A 27 -17.99 -6.66 0.43
C ASP A 27 -18.15 -7.84 1.41
N ASP A 28 -17.34 -8.88 1.29
CA ASP A 28 -17.36 -10.05 2.19
C ASP A 28 -17.08 -9.65 3.64
N ALA A 29 -16.11 -8.77 3.85
CA ALA A 29 -15.75 -8.26 5.17
C ALA A 29 -16.68 -7.13 5.66
N LYS A 30 -17.60 -6.63 4.84
CA LYS A 30 -18.50 -5.48 5.13
C LYS A 30 -17.72 -4.23 5.54
N ILE A 31 -16.60 -3.97 4.87
CA ILE A 31 -15.74 -2.82 5.11
C ILE A 31 -16.14 -1.67 4.20
N ASN A 32 -16.48 -0.53 4.79
CA ASN A 32 -16.61 0.71 4.04
C ASN A 32 -15.24 1.21 3.61
N TYR A 33 -15.03 1.39 2.32
CA TYR A 33 -13.71 1.72 1.78
C TYR A 33 -13.77 2.75 0.66
N GLN A 34 -12.61 3.34 0.35
CA GLN A 34 -12.35 4.11 -0.86
C GLN A 34 -10.95 3.79 -1.38
N VAL A 35 -10.84 3.50 -2.67
CA VAL A 35 -9.57 3.33 -3.36
C VAL A 35 -9.01 4.70 -3.75
N LEU A 36 -7.74 4.93 -3.49
CA LEU A 36 -6.94 6.08 -3.93
C LEU A 36 -5.88 5.55 -4.90
N LEU A 37 -6.26 5.46 -6.18
CA LEU A 37 -5.36 4.96 -7.21
C LEU A 37 -4.50 6.11 -7.73
N VAL A 38 -3.18 5.94 -7.68
CA VAL A 38 -2.21 6.91 -8.19
C VAL A 38 -1.58 6.36 -9.46
N ASN A 39 -2.00 6.87 -10.61
CA ASN A 39 -1.34 6.58 -11.88
C ASN A 39 -0.04 7.39 -11.98
N ASP A 40 1.10 6.72 -11.94
CA ASP A 40 2.42 7.35 -11.99
C ASP A 40 2.91 7.54 -13.43
N GLY A 41 2.04 8.09 -14.30
CA GLY A 41 2.37 8.39 -15.68
C GLY A 41 2.52 7.15 -16.56
N SER A 42 1.63 6.17 -16.42
CA SER A 42 1.60 4.97 -17.27
C SER A 42 1.49 5.31 -18.74
N VAL A 43 2.15 4.54 -19.57
CA VAL A 43 2.17 4.68 -21.05
C VAL A 43 1.35 3.60 -21.76
N ASP A 44 0.82 2.63 -21.00
CA ASP A 44 -0.08 1.56 -21.42
C ASP A 44 -1.58 1.93 -21.15
N ASN A 45 -2.47 0.95 -21.15
CA ASN A 45 -3.89 1.19 -20.88
C ASN A 45 -4.26 1.25 -19.39
N THR A 46 -3.31 1.39 -18.46
CA THR A 46 -3.59 1.48 -17.02
C THR A 46 -4.53 2.65 -16.71
N LEU A 47 -4.23 3.85 -17.22
CA LEU A 47 -5.06 5.04 -16.96
C LEU A 47 -6.47 4.94 -17.53
N PRO A 48 -6.68 4.57 -18.82
CA PRO A 48 -8.03 4.35 -19.36
C PRO A 48 -8.83 3.30 -18.59
N LEU A 49 -8.20 2.19 -18.21
CA LEU A 49 -8.83 1.15 -17.40
C LEU A 49 -9.26 1.67 -16.02
N ALA A 50 -8.38 2.41 -15.33
CA ALA A 50 -8.68 3.01 -14.05
C ALA A 50 -9.86 4.00 -14.14
N GLN A 51 -9.90 4.82 -15.19
CA GLN A 51 -11.01 5.75 -15.43
C GLN A 51 -12.34 5.03 -15.62
N GLN A 52 -12.36 3.96 -16.41
CA GLN A 52 -13.56 3.14 -16.64
C GLN A 52 -14.04 2.48 -15.32
N MET A 53 -13.14 1.97 -14.49
CA MET A 53 -13.50 1.31 -13.24
C MET A 53 -13.96 2.29 -12.16
N ALA A 54 -13.52 3.54 -12.20
CA ALA A 54 -13.93 4.57 -11.24
C ALA A 54 -15.43 4.86 -11.26
N ASP A 55 -16.13 4.54 -12.36
CA ASP A 55 -17.57 4.67 -12.46
C ASP A 55 -18.34 3.57 -11.69
N SER A 56 -17.67 2.46 -11.37
CA SER A 56 -18.29 1.27 -10.81
C SER A 56 -17.89 0.97 -9.36
N ILE A 57 -16.77 1.53 -8.89
CA ILE A 57 -16.24 1.29 -7.53
C ILE A 57 -15.94 2.62 -6.82
N PRO A 58 -15.97 2.65 -5.48
CA PRO A 58 -15.62 3.87 -4.73
C PRO A 58 -14.13 4.15 -4.88
N MET A 59 -13.75 4.83 -5.95
CA MET A 59 -12.36 5.13 -6.28
C MET A 59 -12.15 6.61 -6.61
N GLN A 60 -11.00 7.14 -6.18
CA GLN A 60 -10.47 8.42 -6.62
C GLN A 60 -9.17 8.19 -7.36
N LEU A 61 -9.09 8.73 -8.58
CA LEU A 61 -7.89 8.66 -9.42
C LEU A 61 -7.05 9.93 -9.23
N ILE A 62 -5.75 9.73 -9.02
CA ILE A 62 -4.72 10.77 -8.99
C ILE A 62 -3.78 10.47 -10.15
N ASP A 63 -3.70 11.36 -11.14
CA ASP A 63 -2.83 11.17 -12.30
C ASP A 63 -1.63 12.12 -12.24
N HIS A 64 -0.43 11.56 -12.31
CA HIS A 64 0.82 12.33 -12.31
C HIS A 64 1.20 12.88 -13.70
N GLY A 65 0.58 12.33 -14.77
CA GLY A 65 0.90 12.70 -16.15
C GLY A 65 2.26 12.23 -16.67
N PHE A 66 3.23 11.97 -15.78
CA PHE A 66 4.55 11.38 -16.10
C PHE A 66 5.10 10.63 -14.88
N ASN A 67 6.01 9.68 -15.12
CA ASN A 67 6.58 8.85 -14.06
C ASN A 67 7.47 9.68 -13.11
N ARG A 68 7.07 9.71 -11.83
CA ARG A 68 7.79 10.37 -10.72
C ARG A 68 8.46 9.39 -9.79
N GLY A 69 8.18 8.10 -9.95
CA GLY A 69 8.67 6.99 -9.16
C GLY A 69 7.75 6.61 -8.01
N LEU A 70 7.87 5.34 -7.58
CA LEU A 70 7.01 4.71 -6.56
C LEU A 70 6.87 5.55 -5.29
N GLY A 71 7.97 6.13 -4.79
CA GLY A 71 7.94 6.97 -3.59
C GLY A 71 7.01 8.17 -3.74
N GLN A 72 7.03 8.85 -4.89
CA GLN A 72 6.16 10.00 -5.13
C GLN A 72 4.70 9.59 -5.33
N ALA A 73 4.46 8.44 -5.94
CA ALA A 73 3.12 7.89 -6.07
C ALA A 73 2.53 7.54 -4.70
N LEU A 74 3.30 6.86 -3.85
CA LEU A 74 2.92 6.59 -2.47
C LEU A 74 2.66 7.87 -1.67
N LEU A 75 3.58 8.84 -1.74
CA LEU A 75 3.42 10.12 -1.04
C LEU A 75 2.15 10.85 -1.47
N SER A 76 1.83 10.87 -2.77
CA SER A 76 0.61 11.50 -3.29
C SER A 76 -0.65 10.81 -2.75
N GLY A 77 -0.67 9.48 -2.75
CA GLY A 77 -1.79 8.70 -2.22
C GLY A 77 -1.95 8.83 -0.71
N LEU A 78 -0.85 8.72 0.04
CA LEU A 78 -0.84 8.91 1.50
C LEU A 78 -1.25 10.32 1.91
N ARG A 79 -0.78 11.33 1.18
CA ARG A 79 -1.20 12.73 1.40
C ARG A 79 -2.70 12.88 1.16
N ARG A 80 -3.23 12.29 0.10
CA ARG A 80 -4.67 12.34 -0.17
C ARG A 80 -5.45 11.64 0.94
N ALA A 81 -5.01 10.46 1.37
CA ALA A 81 -5.59 9.74 2.50
C ALA A 81 -5.55 10.58 3.80
N HIS A 82 -4.41 11.21 4.09
CA HIS A 82 -4.26 12.09 5.25
C HIS A 82 -5.30 13.22 5.31
N PHE A 83 -5.64 13.84 4.16
CA PHE A 83 -6.65 14.89 4.10
C PHE A 83 -8.09 14.38 4.25
N MET A 84 -8.33 13.09 4.03
CA MET A 84 -9.67 12.50 4.03
C MET A 84 -9.96 11.68 5.30
N ALA A 85 -8.93 11.09 5.90
CA ALA A 85 -9.08 10.15 7.01
C ALA A 85 -9.19 10.86 8.35
N ASP A 86 -10.12 10.38 9.17
CA ASP A 86 -10.18 10.69 10.60
C ASP A 86 -9.15 9.82 11.38
N ASP A 87 -8.93 10.14 12.64
CA ASP A 87 -7.97 9.45 13.52
C ASP A 87 -8.23 7.97 13.69
N SER A 88 -9.51 7.57 13.68
CA SER A 88 -9.96 6.19 13.82
C SER A 88 -9.98 5.41 12.51
N ASP A 89 -9.81 6.10 11.37
CA ASP A 89 -9.80 5.47 10.07
C ASP A 89 -8.50 4.68 9.84
N VAL A 90 -8.53 3.78 8.87
CA VAL A 90 -7.39 2.97 8.49
C VAL A 90 -6.96 3.31 7.06
N VAL A 91 -5.67 3.55 6.89
CA VAL A 91 -5.07 3.74 5.55
C VAL A 91 -4.22 2.53 5.23
N VAL A 92 -4.49 1.91 4.09
CA VAL A 92 -3.76 0.72 3.63
C VAL A 92 -3.00 1.08 2.35
N THR A 93 -1.73 0.69 2.28
CA THR A 93 -0.93 0.74 1.04
C THR A 93 -0.76 -0.67 0.50
N MET A 94 -0.86 -0.85 -0.81
CA MET A 94 -0.68 -2.13 -1.49
C MET A 94 -0.19 -1.88 -2.92
N ASP A 95 0.66 -2.76 -3.46
CA ASP A 95 1.11 -2.68 -4.86
C ASP A 95 -0.03 -3.07 -5.82
N ALA A 96 -0.03 -2.48 -7.03
CA ALA A 96 -1.09 -2.69 -8.02
C ALA A 96 -0.85 -3.92 -8.94
N ASP A 97 0.22 -4.68 -8.72
CA ASP A 97 0.67 -5.83 -9.52
C ASP A 97 -0.06 -7.16 -9.23
N ASN A 98 -1.16 -7.10 -8.46
CA ASN A 98 -1.99 -8.25 -8.08
C ASN A 98 -1.25 -9.39 -7.33
N THR A 99 -0.07 -9.14 -6.79
CA THR A 99 0.70 -10.14 -6.02
C THR A 99 0.24 -10.26 -4.57
N HIS A 100 -0.43 -9.24 -4.04
CA HIS A 100 -0.97 -9.22 -2.68
C HIS A 100 -2.41 -9.76 -2.62
N ASP A 101 -2.79 -10.29 -1.47
CA ASP A 101 -4.15 -10.77 -1.24
C ASP A 101 -5.00 -9.72 -0.49
N PRO A 102 -6.01 -9.09 -1.14
CA PRO A 102 -6.87 -8.12 -0.50
C PRO A 102 -7.66 -8.65 0.71
N ALA A 103 -7.89 -9.96 0.79
CA ALA A 103 -8.59 -10.56 1.93
C ALA A 103 -7.86 -10.36 3.27
N LEU A 104 -6.55 -10.08 3.27
CA LEU A 104 -5.79 -9.78 4.47
C LEU A 104 -6.14 -8.43 5.09
N ILE A 105 -6.76 -7.51 4.34
CA ILE A 105 -7.11 -6.15 4.83
C ILE A 105 -7.96 -6.24 6.10
N GLY A 106 -8.95 -7.11 6.13
CA GLY A 106 -9.81 -7.30 7.31
C GLY A 106 -9.01 -7.63 8.56
N ALA A 107 -8.12 -8.62 8.47
CA ALA A 107 -7.27 -9.00 9.60
C ALA A 107 -6.27 -7.90 10.00
N MET A 108 -5.75 -7.12 9.05
CA MET A 108 -4.88 -5.98 9.34
C MET A 108 -5.65 -4.87 10.08
N MET A 109 -6.89 -4.58 9.67
CA MET A 109 -7.76 -3.61 10.36
C MET A 109 -8.09 -4.05 11.78
N GLU A 110 -8.34 -5.34 12.02
CA GLU A 110 -8.55 -5.87 13.37
C GLU A 110 -7.35 -5.58 14.28
N GLN A 111 -6.13 -5.73 13.79
CA GLN A 111 -4.92 -5.40 14.56
C GLN A 111 -4.81 -3.90 14.84
N ILE A 112 -5.13 -3.03 13.87
CA ILE A 112 -5.18 -1.58 14.11
C ILE A 112 -6.22 -1.26 15.20
N HIS A 113 -7.40 -1.87 15.15
CA HIS A 113 -8.44 -1.68 16.16
C HIS A 113 -8.04 -2.26 17.53
N ALA A 114 -7.20 -3.31 17.55
CA ALA A 114 -6.63 -3.87 18.78
C ALA A 114 -5.54 -2.97 19.44
N GLY A 115 -5.19 -1.84 18.80
CA GLY A 115 -4.31 -0.84 19.39
C GLY A 115 -2.95 -0.69 18.72
N TYR A 116 -2.68 -1.39 17.62
CA TYR A 116 -1.47 -1.17 16.83
C TYR A 116 -1.64 0.08 15.96
N ASP A 117 -0.56 0.84 15.79
CA ASP A 117 -0.55 2.03 14.92
C ASP A 117 -0.15 1.69 13.48
N LEU A 118 0.64 0.62 13.31
CA LEU A 118 1.13 0.12 12.03
C LEU A 118 1.07 -1.42 12.02
N VAL A 119 0.51 -1.98 10.95
CA VAL A 119 0.49 -3.42 10.69
C VAL A 119 1.09 -3.68 9.31
N ILE A 120 2.02 -4.64 9.22
CA ILE A 120 2.70 -5.02 7.98
C ILE A 120 2.30 -6.46 7.63
N ALA A 121 1.83 -6.69 6.40
CA ALA A 121 1.58 -8.03 5.86
C ALA A 121 2.92 -8.72 5.56
N SER A 122 3.62 -9.14 6.63
CA SER A 122 4.98 -9.65 6.55
C SER A 122 5.03 -11.05 5.92
N ARG A 123 5.87 -11.22 4.90
CA ARG A 123 6.19 -12.52 4.30
C ARG A 123 6.85 -13.49 5.28
N TYR A 124 7.49 -12.95 6.32
CA TYR A 124 8.20 -13.71 7.38
C TYR A 124 7.34 -13.96 8.62
N ALA A 125 6.05 -13.63 8.58
CA ALA A 125 5.10 -13.99 9.63
C ALA A 125 4.69 -15.47 9.53
N LYS A 126 4.16 -16.05 10.62
CA LYS A 126 3.65 -17.42 10.61
C LYS A 126 2.47 -17.53 9.62
N GLY A 127 2.62 -18.32 8.57
CA GLY A 127 1.65 -18.45 7.48
C GLY A 127 1.93 -17.51 6.28
N GLY A 128 2.92 -16.62 6.36
CA GLY A 128 3.36 -15.82 5.22
C GLY A 128 3.96 -16.70 4.12
N LYS A 129 3.68 -16.34 2.86
CA LYS A 129 4.26 -17.00 1.68
C LYS A 129 4.79 -15.95 0.73
N GLU A 130 5.95 -16.22 0.12
CA GLU A 130 6.42 -15.50 -1.05
C GLU A 130 5.83 -16.19 -2.29
N VAL A 131 5.12 -15.45 -3.13
CA VAL A 131 4.57 -15.96 -4.38
C VAL A 131 5.27 -15.23 -5.53
N GLY A 132 5.89 -16.00 -6.43
CA GLY A 132 6.42 -15.46 -7.70
C GLY A 132 7.82 -14.83 -7.67
N LEU A 133 8.54 -14.81 -6.54
CA LEU A 133 9.92 -14.30 -6.50
C LEU A 133 10.92 -15.37 -6.96
N SER A 134 11.89 -14.96 -7.80
CA SER A 134 13.06 -15.78 -8.13
C SER A 134 13.95 -15.95 -6.89
N TRP A 135 14.62 -17.10 -6.79
CA TRP A 135 15.43 -17.49 -5.63
C TRP A 135 16.51 -16.48 -5.23
N ASP A 136 17.15 -15.83 -6.21
CA ASP A 136 18.14 -14.77 -6.01
C ASP A 136 17.54 -13.50 -5.38
N ARG A 137 16.34 -13.06 -5.81
CA ARG A 137 15.64 -11.90 -5.24
C ARG A 137 15.20 -12.15 -3.80
N SER A 138 14.73 -13.35 -3.48
CA SER A 138 14.36 -13.74 -2.11
C SER A 138 15.56 -13.67 -1.16
N LEU A 139 16.75 -14.12 -1.61
CA LEU A 139 17.99 -14.06 -0.82
C LEU A 139 18.42 -12.61 -0.54
N PHE A 140 18.38 -11.73 -1.55
CA PHE A 140 18.74 -10.31 -1.38
C PHE A 140 17.75 -9.58 -0.48
N SER A 141 16.45 -9.84 -0.61
CA SER A 141 15.40 -9.26 0.26
C SER A 141 15.56 -9.71 1.72
N GLY A 142 15.90 -10.98 1.94
CA GLY A 142 16.18 -11.52 3.28
C GLY A 142 17.41 -10.89 3.92
N ALA A 143 18.50 -10.72 3.15
CA ALA A 143 19.72 -10.08 3.63
C ALA A 143 19.49 -8.59 3.96
N ALA A 144 18.77 -7.85 3.11
CA ALA A 144 18.42 -6.45 3.35
C ALA A 144 17.56 -6.31 4.62
N SER A 145 16.52 -7.15 4.78
CA SER A 145 15.69 -7.15 5.99
C SER A 145 16.48 -7.50 7.25
N PHE A 146 17.46 -8.41 7.15
CA PHE A 146 18.35 -8.75 8.27
C PHE A 146 19.23 -7.56 8.66
N LEU A 147 19.87 -6.89 7.69
CA LEU A 147 20.69 -5.70 7.94
C LEU A 147 19.87 -4.56 8.55
N LEU A 148 18.67 -4.29 8.02
CA LEU A 148 17.79 -3.27 8.56
C LEU A 148 17.39 -3.57 10.01
N ARG A 149 17.11 -4.83 10.34
CA ARG A 149 16.85 -5.24 11.75
C ARG A 149 18.05 -5.02 12.66
N LEU A 150 19.25 -5.22 12.13
CA LEU A 150 20.47 -5.07 12.93
C LEU A 150 20.77 -3.60 13.23
N PHE A 151 20.60 -2.72 12.24
CA PHE A 151 20.91 -1.29 12.34
C PHE A 151 19.75 -0.44 12.86
N PHE A 152 18.50 -0.85 12.60
CA PHE A 152 17.28 -0.13 12.97
C PHE A 152 16.27 -1.08 13.64
N PRO A 153 16.56 -1.59 14.84
CA PRO A 153 15.71 -2.57 15.51
C PRO A 153 14.39 -1.94 15.94
N ILE A 154 13.31 -2.15 15.18
CA ILE A 154 11.96 -1.78 15.59
C ILE A 154 11.27 -3.02 16.18
N ARG A 155 10.85 -2.93 17.44
CA ARG A 155 10.20 -4.06 18.12
C ARG A 155 8.92 -4.48 17.38
N GLY A 156 8.83 -5.75 17.02
CA GLY A 156 7.67 -6.33 16.31
C GLY A 156 7.76 -6.30 14.79
N VAL A 157 8.60 -5.47 14.19
CA VAL A 157 8.76 -5.40 12.72
C VAL A 157 9.67 -6.53 12.23
N LYS A 158 9.15 -7.35 11.31
CA LYS A 158 9.86 -8.48 10.70
C LYS A 158 10.19 -8.27 9.22
N ASP A 159 9.47 -7.41 8.54
CA ASP A 159 9.62 -7.13 7.12
C ASP A 159 9.62 -5.62 6.88
N TYR A 160 10.79 -5.07 6.56
CA TYR A 160 10.97 -3.63 6.33
C TYR A 160 10.65 -3.22 4.89
N THR A 161 10.68 -4.17 3.96
CA THR A 161 10.58 -3.90 2.53
C THR A 161 9.19 -4.18 1.95
N CYS A 162 8.28 -4.76 2.74
CA CYS A 162 6.92 -5.04 2.30
C CYS A 162 6.13 -3.73 2.19
N GLY A 163 5.53 -3.46 1.02
CA GLY A 163 4.69 -2.30 0.75
C GLY A 163 3.24 -2.47 1.22
N TYR A 164 2.83 -3.69 1.54
CA TYR A 164 1.48 -3.97 2.01
C TYR A 164 1.37 -3.69 3.52
N ARG A 165 0.88 -2.50 3.85
CA ARG A 165 0.84 -1.97 5.22
C ARG A 165 -0.51 -1.33 5.52
N ALA A 166 -0.94 -1.43 6.77
CA ALA A 166 -2.07 -0.68 7.30
C ALA A 166 -1.59 0.30 8.38
N TYR A 167 -2.06 1.52 8.31
CA TYR A 167 -1.73 2.62 9.21
C TYR A 167 -2.99 3.11 9.89
N ARG A 168 -2.92 3.42 11.18
CA ARG A 168 -3.94 4.20 11.86
C ARG A 168 -3.94 5.63 11.33
N GLY A 169 -5.11 6.23 11.10
CA GLY A 169 -5.23 7.60 10.61
C GLY A 169 -4.49 8.62 11.49
N GLU A 170 -4.56 8.44 12.81
CA GLU A 170 -3.81 9.26 13.76
C GLU A 170 -2.28 9.19 13.55
N LEU A 171 -1.72 7.99 13.30
CA LEU A 171 -0.29 7.85 13.02
C LEU A 171 0.08 8.64 11.76
N LEU A 172 -0.71 8.50 10.70
CA LEU A 172 -0.46 9.18 9.43
C LEU A 172 -0.51 10.71 9.60
N ARG A 173 -1.49 11.22 10.35
CA ARG A 173 -1.59 12.64 10.66
C ARG A 173 -0.37 13.14 11.44
N ARG A 174 0.08 12.43 12.45
CA ARG A 174 1.29 12.77 13.22
C ARG A 174 2.54 12.74 12.37
N ALA A 175 2.64 11.78 11.46
CA ALA A 175 3.77 11.66 10.53
C ALA A 175 3.82 12.86 9.56
N PHE A 176 2.70 13.23 8.96
CA PHE A 176 2.65 14.42 8.09
C PHE A 176 2.88 15.73 8.85
N ALA A 177 2.40 15.85 10.10
CA ALA A 177 2.67 17.02 10.94
C ALA A 177 4.17 17.16 11.27
N ALA A 178 4.89 16.03 11.45
CA ALA A 178 6.31 16.03 11.81
C ALA A 178 7.23 16.18 10.60
N TYR A 179 6.90 15.56 9.47
CA TYR A 179 7.81 15.42 8.33
C TYR A 179 7.29 16.07 7.04
N GLY A 180 6.01 16.41 6.95
CA GLY A 180 5.38 16.96 5.75
C GLY A 180 5.65 16.07 4.53
N ASP A 181 6.09 16.70 3.43
CA ASP A 181 6.47 16.01 2.20
C ASP A 181 7.77 15.21 2.30
N GLY A 182 8.56 15.44 3.35
CA GLY A 182 9.76 14.67 3.67
C GLY A 182 9.46 13.28 4.25
N LEU A 183 8.19 12.89 4.42
CA LEU A 183 7.79 11.58 4.90
C LEU A 183 8.29 10.44 3.99
N VAL A 184 8.32 10.68 2.68
CA VAL A 184 8.86 9.76 1.68
C VAL A 184 9.88 10.52 0.83
N GLN A 185 11.16 10.26 1.04
CA GLN A 185 12.25 10.99 0.38
C GLN A 185 12.80 10.26 -0.85
N GLU A 186 12.72 8.94 -0.87
CA GLU A 186 13.29 8.10 -1.91
C GLU A 186 12.33 7.88 -3.09
N ARG A 187 12.88 7.75 -4.30
CA ARG A 187 12.08 7.52 -5.52
C ARG A 187 11.76 6.04 -5.80
N GLY A 188 12.55 5.12 -5.25
CA GLY A 188 12.46 3.69 -5.52
C GLY A 188 11.94 2.86 -4.36
N PHE A 189 12.20 1.56 -4.39
CA PHE A 189 11.76 0.60 -3.37
C PHE A 189 12.24 0.91 -1.96
N THR A 190 13.34 1.64 -1.81
CA THR A 190 13.87 2.11 -0.53
C THR A 190 12.93 3.05 0.21
N CYS A 191 11.96 3.66 -0.48
CA CYS A 191 10.90 4.48 0.15
C CYS A 191 10.02 3.67 1.13
N MET A 192 10.06 2.34 1.07
CA MET A 192 9.33 1.44 1.94
C MET A 192 10.09 1.09 3.23
N ALA A 193 11.39 1.35 3.26
CA ALA A 193 12.23 1.07 4.43
C ALA A 193 12.24 2.22 5.41
#